data_b8a7aef85061995b9bd514c5e3ceadbe
#
_entry.id   b8a7aef85061995b9bd514c5e3ceadbe
#
_cell.length_a   1.000
_cell.length_b   1.000
_cell.length_c   1.000
_cell.angle_alpha   90.00
_cell.angle_beta   90.00
_cell.angle_gamma   90.00
#
_symmetry.space_group_name_H-M   'P 1'
#
loop_
_entity.id
_entity.type
_entity.pdbx_description
1 polymer ?
#
loop_
_entity_poly.entity_id
_entity_poly.type
_entity_poly.pdbx_seq_one_letter_code
_entity_poly.pdbx_strand_id
1 'polypeptide(L)'
;MDRGPQDRPGLLRTWGPLAAVLAALAAVAVLVLAGDGTGTGSAGGATATTALPPGEGLPEEVLPFSVAEERGVADEIDWGPTCDPTTGVLRLPLSPAPQCFAPFTGDNGGASATGVTGDAIRVVVYLPQRNDPILSFIYRQIGNTDTPDKVFATYQGFNEILDRYYETYGRTVELVPYEATGNISDPVAAAADAETIARDLQPFAVVGGPLLTEAFSDTLAANRVLCISCGPGQPTSWYEERAPYVWDIAKNPQQNLMLVAEYVVKRLGGRPAVYGGEGVRGRERRLGYVYLSSTPQTEQLRRGFEAQLEEGGVELAETASYEDPVAIAARAGEIMARFRDAGITTVLYTGDPLAPQALTRAATEQGFFPEWVITGSSLVDTTIFGRTYDEQQWRRAFGPSNLFARVSPEVAGSGYLYRWWHGEPPPAQQSALILPNLQLLYAVLQGAGTELSPEQFRRTIFAADIVRGSVIAP
;
A
#
# COMPACT_ATOMS: atom_id res chain seq x y z
N MET A 1 -41.48 40.28 29.85
CA MET A 1 -40.41 39.26 30.00
C MET A 1 -39.95 38.95 28.59
N ASP A 2 -38.87 39.62 28.25
CA ASP A 2 -38.25 39.65 26.92
C ASP A 2 -37.27 38.51 26.81
N ARG A 3 -37.44 37.61 25.85
CA ARG A 3 -36.47 36.54 25.56
C ARG A 3 -35.53 37.04 24.47
N GLY A 4 -34.34 37.43 24.86
CA GLY A 4 -33.25 37.80 23.95
C GLY A 4 -32.87 36.68 22.97
N PRO A 5 -32.22 36.99 21.85
CA PRO A 5 -31.88 36.04 20.79
C PRO A 5 -30.79 35.08 21.27
N GLN A 6 -31.03 33.76 21.11
CA GLN A 6 -30.04 32.73 21.33
C GLN A 6 -28.98 32.81 20.22
N ASP A 7 -27.73 33.15 20.64
CA ASP A 7 -26.54 33.06 19.79
C ASP A 7 -26.38 31.66 19.22
N ARG A 8 -26.59 31.53 17.92
CA ARG A 8 -26.20 30.31 17.17
C ARG A 8 -24.67 30.32 17.05
N PRO A 9 -23.95 29.28 17.48
CA PRO A 9 -22.51 29.21 17.25
C PRO A 9 -22.23 29.27 15.76
N GLY A 10 -21.36 30.22 15.35
CA GLY A 10 -21.08 30.48 13.96
C GLY A 10 -20.54 29.23 13.24
N LEU A 11 -21.03 29.00 12.03
CA LEU A 11 -20.67 27.89 11.13
C LEU A 11 -19.15 27.62 11.06
N LEU A 12 -18.31 28.66 11.11
CA LEU A 12 -16.85 28.56 11.13
C LEU A 12 -16.28 27.87 12.39
N ARG A 13 -16.97 27.93 13.53
CA ARG A 13 -16.51 27.33 14.79
C ARG A 13 -16.85 25.86 14.90
N THR A 14 -17.90 25.41 14.22
CA THR A 14 -18.36 24.02 14.20
C THR A 14 -17.73 23.23 13.03
N TRP A 15 -17.41 23.89 11.92
CA TRP A 15 -16.92 23.26 10.70
C TRP A 15 -15.45 23.56 10.39
N GLY A 16 -14.83 24.54 11.06
CA GLY A 16 -13.41 24.91 10.86
C GLY A 16 -12.44 23.75 11.05
N PRO A 17 -12.55 22.93 12.10
CA PRO A 17 -11.70 21.75 12.26
C PRO A 17 -11.94 20.70 11.18
N LEU A 18 -13.18 20.52 10.75
CA LEU A 18 -13.52 19.58 9.66
C LEU A 18 -12.95 20.05 8.33
N ALA A 19 -13.04 21.35 8.02
CA ALA A 19 -12.48 21.93 6.80
C ALA A 19 -10.93 21.86 6.78
N ALA A 20 -10.27 22.06 7.92
CA ALA A 20 -8.81 21.92 8.03
C ALA A 20 -8.33 20.47 7.82
N VAL A 21 -9.12 19.51 8.28
CA VAL A 21 -8.82 18.09 8.11
C VAL A 21 -9.18 17.60 6.73
N LEU A 22 -10.28 18.10 6.17
CA LEU A 22 -10.65 17.86 4.79
C LEU A 22 -9.60 18.43 3.83
N ALA A 23 -9.03 19.59 4.15
CA ALA A 23 -7.87 20.15 3.45
C ALA A 23 -6.60 19.29 3.63
N ALA A 24 -6.38 18.71 4.82
CA ALA A 24 -5.26 17.82 5.07
C ALA A 24 -5.43 16.46 4.36
N LEU A 25 -6.64 15.88 4.35
CA LEU A 25 -6.93 14.65 3.59
C LEU A 25 -6.93 14.90 2.07
N ALA A 26 -7.35 16.07 1.62
CA ALA A 26 -7.20 16.50 0.24
C ALA A 26 -5.72 16.75 -0.10
N ALA A 27 -4.93 17.29 0.84
CA ALA A 27 -3.48 17.39 0.72
C ALA A 27 -2.80 16.00 0.71
N VAL A 28 -3.33 15.00 1.42
CA VAL A 28 -2.87 13.60 1.31
C VAL A 28 -3.10 13.04 -0.09
N ALA A 29 -4.27 13.27 -0.66
CA ALA A 29 -4.56 12.87 -2.04
C ALA A 29 -3.75 13.69 -3.05
N VAL A 30 -3.46 14.97 -2.75
CA VAL A 30 -2.72 15.90 -3.61
C VAL A 30 -1.20 15.73 -3.47
N LEU A 31 -0.67 15.48 -2.26
CA LEU A 31 0.78 15.30 -2.04
C LEU A 31 1.26 13.90 -2.43
N VAL A 32 0.43 12.88 -2.32
CA VAL A 32 0.70 11.56 -2.92
C VAL A 32 0.83 11.65 -4.45
N LEU A 33 0.40 12.77 -5.05
CA LEU A 33 0.38 13.01 -6.49
C LEU A 33 1.26 14.20 -6.95
N ALA A 34 1.94 14.92 -6.04
CA ALA A 34 2.62 16.18 -6.34
C ALA A 34 4.16 16.13 -6.25
N GLY A 35 4.77 15.05 -6.68
CA GLY A 35 6.23 15.03 -6.89
C GLY A 35 6.59 15.82 -8.16
N ASP A 36 7.34 16.94 -8.04
CA ASP A 36 7.92 17.67 -9.16
C ASP A 36 9.03 16.84 -9.83
N GLY A 37 8.65 16.06 -10.85
CA GLY A 37 9.57 15.32 -11.70
C GLY A 37 9.43 15.76 -13.16
N THR A 38 10.26 16.73 -13.61
CA THR A 38 10.47 17.01 -15.04
C THR A 38 11.29 15.88 -15.67
N GLY A 39 10.67 14.72 -15.84
CA GLY A 39 11.23 13.62 -16.61
C GLY A 39 10.34 13.34 -17.82
N THR A 40 10.75 13.75 -19.02
CA THR A 40 10.19 13.28 -20.27
C THR A 40 10.58 11.81 -20.48
N GLY A 41 9.94 10.91 -19.72
CA GLY A 41 10.07 9.47 -19.93
C GLY A 41 9.06 9.03 -20.97
N SER A 42 9.55 8.64 -22.14
CA SER A 42 8.81 7.87 -23.13
C SER A 42 8.15 6.68 -22.45
N ALA A 43 6.86 6.49 -22.71
CA ALA A 43 6.15 5.27 -22.32
C ALA A 43 6.77 4.08 -23.10
N GLY A 44 7.85 3.57 -22.56
CA GLY A 44 8.40 2.28 -22.96
C GLY A 44 7.42 1.23 -22.45
N GLY A 45 6.88 0.44 -23.38
CA GLY A 45 6.07 -0.73 -23.04
C GLY A 45 6.82 -1.56 -22.00
N ALA A 46 6.12 -1.92 -20.92
CA ALA A 46 6.64 -2.85 -19.95
C ALA A 46 7.03 -4.12 -20.68
N THR A 47 8.29 -4.26 -20.98
CA THR A 47 8.85 -5.57 -21.38
C THR A 47 8.56 -6.49 -20.20
N ALA A 48 7.72 -7.49 -20.46
CA ALA A 48 7.51 -8.58 -19.53
C ALA A 48 8.90 -9.03 -19.07
N THR A 49 9.24 -8.74 -17.82
CA THR A 49 10.46 -9.25 -17.24
C THR A 49 10.29 -10.75 -17.24
N THR A 50 11.00 -11.43 -18.13
CA THR A 50 11.02 -12.88 -18.17
C THR A 50 11.48 -13.31 -16.78
N ALA A 51 10.61 -14.02 -16.05
CA ALA A 51 10.98 -14.55 -14.74
C ALA A 51 12.28 -15.34 -14.91
N LEU A 52 13.28 -15.03 -14.09
CA LEU A 52 14.53 -15.79 -14.09
C LEU A 52 14.23 -17.24 -13.73
N PRO A 53 14.96 -18.21 -14.29
CA PRO A 53 14.88 -19.59 -13.85
C PRO A 53 15.05 -19.66 -12.30
N PRO A 54 14.36 -20.59 -11.61
CA PRO A 54 14.46 -20.72 -10.16
C PRO A 54 15.92 -20.83 -9.68
N GLY A 55 16.30 -19.94 -8.74
CA GLY A 55 17.64 -19.85 -8.17
C GLY A 55 18.67 -19.08 -9.02
N GLU A 56 18.35 -18.65 -10.23
CA GLU A 56 19.24 -17.79 -11.00
C GLU A 56 19.29 -16.39 -10.37
N GLY A 57 20.49 -15.93 -10.06
CA GLY A 57 20.73 -14.63 -9.39
C GLY A 57 20.76 -14.69 -7.86
N LEU A 58 20.53 -15.84 -7.25
CA LEU A 58 20.80 -16.06 -5.81
C LEU A 58 22.27 -16.41 -5.57
N PRO A 59 22.83 -16.05 -4.40
CA PRO A 59 24.17 -16.51 -3.98
C PRO A 59 24.25 -18.05 -3.93
N GLU A 60 25.45 -18.59 -4.09
CA GLU A 60 25.67 -20.04 -4.17
C GLU A 60 25.25 -20.80 -2.89
N GLU A 61 25.44 -20.16 -1.74
CA GLU A 61 25.06 -20.69 -0.42
C GLU A 61 23.55 -20.61 -0.14
N VAL A 62 22.79 -19.89 -0.96
CA VAL A 62 21.34 -19.73 -0.79
C VAL A 62 20.59 -20.82 -1.54
N LEU A 63 19.95 -21.70 -0.80
CA LEU A 63 19.21 -22.83 -1.38
C LEU A 63 17.74 -22.84 -0.92
N PRO A 64 16.83 -22.24 -1.70
CA PRO A 64 15.39 -22.35 -1.48
C PRO A 64 14.91 -23.79 -1.71
N PHE A 65 13.85 -24.21 -1.04
CA PHE A 65 13.29 -25.54 -1.18
C PHE A 65 12.89 -25.88 -2.62
N SER A 66 12.28 -24.92 -3.34
CA SER A 66 11.91 -25.09 -4.75
C SER A 66 13.10 -25.44 -5.64
N VAL A 67 14.23 -24.79 -5.42
CA VAL A 67 15.48 -25.04 -6.15
C VAL A 67 16.08 -26.40 -5.78
N ALA A 68 16.05 -26.78 -4.50
CA ALA A 68 16.51 -28.10 -4.07
C ALA A 68 15.65 -29.23 -4.65
N GLU A 69 14.33 -29.02 -4.73
CA GLU A 69 13.38 -29.96 -5.34
C GLU A 69 13.67 -30.14 -6.85
N GLU A 70 13.86 -29.06 -7.60
CA GLU A 70 14.22 -29.11 -9.02
C GLU A 70 15.58 -29.80 -9.26
N ARG A 71 16.53 -29.62 -8.35
CA ARG A 71 17.84 -30.29 -8.40
C ARG A 71 17.78 -31.77 -7.95
N GLY A 72 16.63 -32.20 -7.40
CA GLY A 72 16.45 -33.56 -6.89
C GLY A 72 17.21 -33.86 -5.62
N VAL A 73 17.58 -32.84 -4.82
CA VAL A 73 18.36 -32.95 -3.58
C VAL A 73 17.56 -32.57 -2.33
N ALA A 74 16.29 -32.24 -2.47
CA ALA A 74 15.46 -31.77 -1.35
C ALA A 74 15.36 -32.81 -0.20
N ASP A 75 15.33 -34.10 -0.52
CA ASP A 75 15.27 -35.20 0.47
C ASP A 75 16.61 -35.45 1.19
N GLU A 76 17.71 -34.88 0.70
CA GLU A 76 19.05 -35.02 1.28
C GLU A 76 19.38 -33.94 2.31
N ILE A 77 18.51 -32.91 2.43
CA ILE A 77 18.73 -31.76 3.27
C ILE A 77 17.95 -31.89 4.58
N ASP A 78 18.63 -31.65 5.70
CA ASP A 78 17.96 -31.41 6.98
C ASP A 78 17.42 -30.00 7.04
N TRP A 79 16.13 -29.83 6.75
CA TRP A 79 15.44 -28.55 6.74
C TRP A 79 15.16 -27.98 8.14
N GLY A 80 15.50 -28.69 9.19
CA GLY A 80 15.26 -28.27 10.56
C GLY A 80 13.78 -28.30 10.99
N PRO A 81 13.50 -27.96 12.23
CA PRO A 81 12.15 -28.09 12.82
C PRO A 81 11.13 -27.04 12.35
N THR A 82 11.58 -25.94 11.80
CA THR A 82 10.74 -24.80 11.38
C THR A 82 10.17 -24.97 9.97
N CYS A 83 10.71 -25.91 9.20
CA CYS A 83 10.26 -26.25 7.86
C CYS A 83 9.34 -27.48 7.87
N ASP A 84 8.34 -27.49 7.00
CA ASP A 84 7.63 -28.70 6.62
C ASP A 84 8.27 -29.30 5.36
N PRO A 85 9.05 -30.38 5.44
CA PRO A 85 9.76 -30.92 4.30
C PRO A 85 8.83 -31.57 3.27
N THR A 86 7.55 -31.82 3.61
CA THR A 86 6.56 -32.37 2.66
C THR A 86 6.05 -31.29 1.70
N THR A 87 5.91 -30.08 2.17
CA THR A 87 5.35 -28.96 1.40
C THR A 87 6.39 -27.90 1.02
N GLY A 88 7.56 -27.94 1.68
CA GLY A 88 8.64 -26.98 1.49
C GLY A 88 8.33 -25.58 1.99
N VAL A 89 7.40 -25.44 2.93
CA VAL A 89 7.04 -24.14 3.51
C VAL A 89 7.34 -24.07 5.00
N LEU A 90 7.57 -22.88 5.51
CA LEU A 90 7.75 -22.63 6.92
C LEU A 90 6.47 -22.98 7.69
N ARG A 91 6.61 -23.60 8.86
CA ARG A 91 5.49 -23.96 9.76
C ARG A 91 4.87 -22.75 10.46
N LEU A 92 4.63 -21.68 9.68
CA LEU A 92 3.93 -20.50 10.13
C LEU A 92 2.47 -20.55 9.69
N PRO A 93 1.51 -20.12 10.52
CA PRO A 93 0.10 -20.10 10.16
C PRO A 93 -0.23 -18.88 9.26
N LEU A 94 0.46 -18.81 8.12
CA LEU A 94 0.31 -17.79 7.09
C LEU A 94 -0.21 -18.42 5.80
N SER A 95 -0.91 -17.62 5.01
CA SER A 95 -1.37 -18.04 3.69
C SER A 95 -1.24 -16.83 2.71
N PRO A 96 -0.36 -16.92 1.70
CA PRO A 96 0.57 -18.03 1.44
C PRO A 96 1.65 -18.15 2.52
N ALA A 97 2.11 -19.37 2.76
CA ALA A 97 3.23 -19.59 3.65
C ALA A 97 4.56 -19.36 2.91
N PRO A 98 5.56 -18.74 3.56
CA PRO A 98 6.90 -18.60 2.99
C PRO A 98 7.55 -19.96 2.76
N GLN A 99 8.36 -20.08 1.69
CA GLN A 99 9.11 -21.32 1.49
C GLN A 99 10.29 -21.43 2.45
N CYS A 100 10.73 -22.69 2.67
CA CYS A 100 11.93 -22.98 3.42
C CYS A 100 13.18 -22.65 2.62
N PHE A 101 14.23 -22.27 3.35
CA PHE A 101 15.60 -22.19 2.85
C PHE A 101 16.46 -23.15 3.65
N ALA A 102 17.47 -23.74 3.02
CA ALA A 102 18.36 -24.65 3.70
C ALA A 102 19.09 -23.94 4.85
N PRO A 103 19.19 -24.55 6.05
CA PRO A 103 19.90 -23.96 7.16
C PRO A 103 21.38 -23.72 6.81
N PHE A 104 21.87 -22.53 7.09
CA PHE A 104 23.26 -22.17 6.84
C PHE A 104 24.16 -22.66 7.98
N THR A 105 25.30 -23.24 7.61
CA THR A 105 26.34 -23.67 8.55
C THR A 105 27.69 -23.24 8.02
N GLY A 106 28.17 -22.08 8.41
CA GLY A 106 29.45 -21.58 7.88
C GLY A 106 29.85 -20.25 8.49
N ASP A 107 30.89 -19.66 7.95
CA ASP A 107 31.30 -18.30 8.25
C ASP A 107 30.46 -17.33 7.38
N ASN A 108 29.74 -16.41 8.02
CA ASN A 108 28.94 -15.42 7.32
C ASN A 108 29.72 -14.18 6.87
N GLY A 109 31.04 -14.17 6.99
CA GLY A 109 31.90 -13.08 6.54
C GLY A 109 31.87 -11.82 7.42
N GLY A 110 31.13 -11.80 8.51
CA GLY A 110 31.06 -10.67 9.45
C GLY A 110 30.35 -9.44 8.90
N ALA A 111 31.00 -8.29 8.94
CA ALA A 111 30.43 -7.02 8.50
C ALA A 111 30.49 -6.89 6.97
N SER A 112 29.34 -6.95 6.28
CA SER A 112 29.27 -6.82 4.81
C SER A 112 28.72 -5.46 4.35
N ALA A 113 28.00 -4.74 5.21
CA ALA A 113 27.42 -3.42 4.93
C ALA A 113 27.29 -2.59 6.20
N THR A 114 26.94 -1.30 6.04
CA THR A 114 26.55 -0.46 7.18
C THR A 114 25.39 -1.11 7.93
N GLY A 115 25.47 -1.15 9.26
CA GLY A 115 24.45 -1.76 10.11
C GLY A 115 24.44 -3.30 10.13
N VAL A 116 25.41 -3.97 9.49
CA VAL A 116 25.56 -5.43 9.49
C VAL A 116 26.84 -5.82 10.19
N THR A 117 26.74 -6.75 11.12
CA THR A 117 27.88 -7.39 11.81
C THR A 117 27.82 -8.90 11.62
N GLY A 118 28.76 -9.65 12.22
CA GLY A 118 28.66 -11.13 12.25
C GLY A 118 27.45 -11.67 12.99
N ASP A 119 26.92 -10.90 13.94
CA ASP A 119 25.86 -11.37 14.86
C ASP A 119 24.54 -10.64 14.67
N ALA A 120 24.53 -9.46 14.02
CA ALA A 120 23.35 -8.61 13.99
C ALA A 120 23.18 -7.82 12.68
N ILE A 121 21.89 -7.54 12.37
CA ILE A 121 21.44 -6.63 11.32
C ILE A 121 20.62 -5.54 11.99
N ARG A 122 21.14 -4.30 12.00
CA ARG A 122 20.43 -3.17 12.63
C ARG A 122 19.37 -2.59 11.71
N VAL A 123 18.14 -2.53 12.21
CA VAL A 123 16.97 -1.99 11.48
C VAL A 123 16.30 -0.93 12.35
N VAL A 124 16.16 0.27 11.83
CA VAL A 124 15.42 1.35 12.51
C VAL A 124 13.94 1.23 12.17
N VAL A 125 13.09 1.29 13.20
CA VAL A 125 11.64 1.43 13.05
C VAL A 125 11.28 2.89 13.26
N TYR A 126 10.88 3.57 12.18
CA TYR A 126 10.42 4.96 12.24
C TYR A 126 9.00 5.02 12.75
N LEU A 127 8.81 5.67 13.87
CA LEU A 127 7.52 5.81 14.55
C LEU A 127 7.01 7.24 14.40
N PRO A 128 5.70 7.43 14.17
CA PRO A 128 5.15 8.78 14.09
C PRO A 128 5.30 9.51 15.41
N GLN A 129 5.37 10.84 15.32
CA GLN A 129 5.37 11.71 16.50
C GLN A 129 4.15 11.43 17.38
N ARG A 130 4.35 11.33 18.69
CA ARG A 130 3.33 10.95 19.68
C ARG A 130 2.06 11.81 19.66
N ASN A 131 2.22 13.09 19.33
CA ASN A 131 1.13 14.07 19.26
C ASN A 131 0.91 14.62 17.85
N ASP A 132 1.18 13.82 16.81
CA ASP A 132 0.89 14.20 15.44
C ASP A 132 -0.59 14.61 15.30
N PRO A 133 -0.89 15.86 14.91
CA PRO A 133 -2.27 16.34 14.87
C PRO A 133 -3.10 15.65 13.78
N ILE A 134 -2.48 15.28 12.66
CA ILE A 134 -3.13 14.64 11.51
C ILE A 134 -3.48 13.20 11.88
N LEU A 135 -2.50 12.43 12.35
CA LEU A 135 -2.73 11.05 12.78
C LEU A 135 -3.69 10.97 13.98
N SER A 136 -3.54 11.86 14.95
CA SER A 136 -4.46 11.90 16.10
C SER A 136 -5.90 12.14 15.70
N PHE A 137 -6.12 12.94 14.64
CA PHE A 137 -7.46 13.12 14.10
C PHE A 137 -7.95 11.85 13.39
N ILE A 138 -7.14 11.27 12.49
CA ILE A 138 -7.49 10.03 11.76
C ILE A 138 -7.80 8.92 12.77
N TYR A 139 -6.95 8.72 13.78
CA TYR A 139 -7.12 7.68 14.80
C TYR A 139 -8.42 7.85 15.58
N ARG A 140 -8.79 9.08 15.96
CA ARG A 140 -10.09 9.32 16.59
C ARG A 140 -11.28 8.95 15.69
N GLN A 141 -11.20 9.24 14.39
CA GLN A 141 -12.29 8.89 13.45
C GLN A 141 -12.48 7.38 13.29
N ILE A 142 -11.39 6.61 13.32
CA ILE A 142 -11.42 5.16 13.13
C ILE A 142 -11.45 4.37 14.46
N GLY A 143 -11.41 5.07 15.60
CA GLY A 143 -11.36 4.41 16.92
C GLY A 143 -10.02 3.70 17.20
N ASN A 144 -8.93 4.13 16.55
CA ASN A 144 -7.61 3.59 16.80
C ASN A 144 -7.01 4.23 18.06
N THR A 145 -6.45 3.39 18.94
CA THR A 145 -5.82 3.80 20.23
C THR A 145 -4.33 3.46 20.27
N ASP A 146 -3.72 3.23 19.10
CA ASP A 146 -2.31 2.92 19.01
C ASP A 146 -1.45 4.10 19.44
N THR A 147 -0.35 3.78 20.11
CA THR A 147 0.72 4.71 20.49
C THR A 147 2.03 4.22 19.88
N PRO A 148 3.06 5.07 19.72
CA PRO A 148 4.36 4.63 19.24
C PRO A 148 4.90 3.42 20.02
N ASP A 149 4.71 3.38 21.34
CA ASP A 149 5.15 2.25 22.17
C ASP A 149 4.45 0.94 21.84
N LYS A 150 3.11 0.98 21.62
CA LYS A 150 2.34 -0.20 21.20
C LYS A 150 2.76 -0.68 19.80
N VAL A 151 2.99 0.26 18.89
CA VAL A 151 3.45 -0.04 17.52
C VAL A 151 4.81 -0.70 17.60
N PHE A 152 5.76 -0.13 18.33
CA PHE A 152 7.09 -0.71 18.46
C PHE A 152 7.07 -2.09 19.14
N ALA A 153 6.31 -2.25 20.24
CA ALA A 153 6.15 -3.55 20.88
C ALA A 153 5.56 -4.63 19.92
N THR A 154 4.68 -4.22 19.00
CA THR A 154 4.14 -5.12 17.98
C THR A 154 5.22 -5.50 16.94
N TYR A 155 6.07 -4.55 16.53
CA TYR A 155 7.24 -4.84 15.69
C TYR A 155 8.17 -5.84 16.37
N GLN A 156 8.48 -5.65 17.66
CA GLN A 156 9.34 -6.56 18.42
C GLN A 156 8.75 -7.97 18.50
N GLY A 157 7.45 -8.10 18.78
CA GLY A 157 6.81 -9.42 18.86
C GLY A 157 6.79 -10.15 17.51
N PHE A 158 6.56 -9.46 16.40
CA PHE A 158 6.70 -10.08 15.08
C PHE A 158 8.16 -10.41 14.73
N ASN A 159 9.09 -9.54 15.10
CA ASN A 159 10.51 -9.77 14.88
C ASN A 159 10.97 -11.06 15.56
N GLU A 160 10.55 -11.32 16.81
CA GLU A 160 10.85 -12.56 17.53
C GLU A 160 10.36 -13.81 16.77
N ILE A 161 9.14 -13.74 16.20
CA ILE A 161 8.59 -14.83 15.38
C ILE A 161 9.42 -15.06 14.14
N LEU A 162 9.68 -13.98 13.37
CA LEU A 162 10.33 -14.08 12.07
C LEU A 162 11.80 -14.47 12.20
N ASP A 163 12.50 -13.93 13.20
CA ASP A 163 13.90 -14.27 13.51
C ASP A 163 14.08 -15.76 13.85
N ARG A 164 13.05 -16.39 14.39
CA ARG A 164 13.03 -17.82 14.69
C ARG A 164 12.83 -18.70 13.47
N TYR A 165 12.10 -18.23 12.47
CA TYR A 165 11.66 -19.06 11.34
C TYR A 165 12.43 -18.83 10.05
N TYR A 166 12.94 -17.63 9.81
CA TYR A 166 13.67 -17.30 8.60
C TYR A 166 15.18 -17.53 8.77
N GLU A 167 15.83 -17.95 7.69
CA GLU A 167 17.29 -18.04 7.67
C GLU A 167 17.93 -16.66 7.56
N THR A 168 18.77 -16.30 8.50
CA THR A 168 19.48 -15.01 8.57
C THR A 168 20.99 -15.18 8.65
N TYR A 169 21.49 -16.36 8.36
CA TYR A 169 22.92 -16.66 8.26
C TYR A 169 23.69 -16.39 9.56
N GLY A 170 23.08 -16.80 10.69
CA GLY A 170 23.65 -16.62 12.02
C GLY A 170 23.57 -15.21 12.59
N ARG A 171 22.83 -14.32 11.97
CA ARG A 171 22.56 -12.95 12.46
C ARG A 171 21.17 -12.85 13.04
N THR A 172 20.96 -11.89 13.95
CA THR A 172 19.64 -11.51 14.46
C THR A 172 19.29 -10.09 13.98
N VAL A 173 18.00 -9.82 13.75
CA VAL A 173 17.53 -8.48 13.39
C VAL A 173 17.32 -7.66 14.65
N GLU A 174 18.17 -6.63 14.86
CA GLU A 174 18.05 -5.69 15.97
C GLU A 174 17.20 -4.49 15.60
N LEU A 175 15.96 -4.40 16.17
CA LEU A 175 15.07 -3.29 15.95
C LEU A 175 15.40 -2.11 16.88
N VAL A 176 15.62 -0.93 16.32
CA VAL A 176 15.87 0.32 17.05
C VAL A 176 14.74 1.30 16.79
N PRO A 177 14.00 1.77 17.81
CA PRO A 177 12.93 2.72 17.60
C PRO A 177 13.49 4.13 17.35
N TYR A 178 12.84 4.87 16.45
CA TYR A 178 13.08 6.29 16.24
C TYR A 178 11.74 7.02 16.16
N GLU A 179 11.45 7.89 17.11
CA GLU A 179 10.22 8.71 17.13
C GLU A 179 10.45 9.98 16.29
N ALA A 180 9.56 10.25 15.33
CA ALA A 180 9.61 11.41 14.47
C ALA A 180 9.66 12.73 15.25
N THR A 181 10.49 13.67 14.80
CA THR A 181 10.59 15.01 15.42
C THR A 181 9.53 15.98 14.89
N GLY A 182 8.96 15.71 13.70
CA GLY A 182 7.89 16.47 13.07
C GLY A 182 6.62 15.66 12.82
N ASN A 183 5.59 16.33 12.32
CA ASN A 183 4.37 15.64 11.90
C ASN A 183 4.58 14.94 10.53
N ILE A 184 3.64 14.05 10.17
CA ILE A 184 3.73 13.21 8.97
C ILE A 184 3.78 13.96 7.63
N SER A 185 3.59 15.29 7.62
CA SER A 185 3.64 16.15 6.42
C SER A 185 4.77 17.17 6.45
N ASP A 186 5.66 17.14 7.45
CA ASP A 186 6.75 18.09 7.59
C ASP A 186 8.00 17.62 6.85
N PRO A 187 8.32 18.15 5.66
CA PRO A 187 9.46 17.70 4.87
C PRO A 187 10.81 18.08 5.51
N VAL A 188 10.86 19.17 6.27
CA VAL A 188 12.10 19.63 6.90
C VAL A 188 12.48 18.73 8.06
N ALA A 189 11.53 18.44 8.95
CA ALA A 189 11.76 17.50 10.03
C ALA A 189 12.05 16.09 9.51
N ALA A 190 11.31 15.65 8.49
CA ALA A 190 11.50 14.34 7.87
C ALA A 190 12.92 14.16 7.31
N ALA A 191 13.44 15.15 6.58
CA ALA A 191 14.81 15.12 6.06
C ALA A 191 15.84 15.13 7.22
N ALA A 192 15.65 15.95 8.25
CA ALA A 192 16.54 16.01 9.40
C ALA A 192 16.57 14.71 10.20
N ASP A 193 15.41 14.05 10.35
CA ASP A 193 15.30 12.73 10.98
C ASP A 193 16.09 11.68 10.18
N ALA A 194 15.93 11.65 8.85
CA ALA A 194 16.64 10.74 7.97
C ALA A 194 18.17 10.94 8.03
N GLU A 195 18.66 12.18 8.04
CA GLU A 195 20.07 12.50 8.23
C GLU A 195 20.59 12.01 9.58
N THR A 196 19.81 12.20 10.64
CA THR A 196 20.16 11.74 12.00
C THR A 196 20.24 10.22 12.06
N ILE A 197 19.26 9.52 11.49
CA ILE A 197 19.23 8.05 11.41
C ILE A 197 20.46 7.54 10.64
N ALA A 198 20.72 8.09 9.48
CA ALA A 198 21.83 7.65 8.63
C ALA A 198 23.20 7.87 9.29
N ARG A 199 23.41 9.03 9.94
CA ARG A 199 24.68 9.41 10.55
C ARG A 199 24.92 8.75 11.89
N ASP A 200 23.93 8.77 12.79
CA ASP A 200 24.11 8.44 14.20
C ASP A 200 23.73 7.00 14.53
N LEU A 201 22.70 6.44 13.86
CA LEU A 201 22.25 5.06 14.07
C LEU A 201 22.86 4.08 13.07
N GLN A 202 23.24 4.55 11.89
CA GLN A 202 23.90 3.76 10.84
C GLN A 202 23.21 2.39 10.60
N PRO A 203 21.91 2.33 10.31
CA PRO A 203 21.21 1.07 10.12
C PRO A 203 21.49 0.47 8.74
N PHE A 204 21.26 -0.84 8.60
CA PHE A 204 21.15 -1.50 7.30
C PHE A 204 19.87 -1.09 6.58
N ALA A 205 18.77 -1.02 7.32
CA ALA A 205 17.47 -0.63 6.78
C ALA A 205 16.66 0.21 7.77
N VAL A 206 15.72 0.99 7.22
CA VAL A 206 14.66 1.67 7.95
C VAL A 206 13.33 1.10 7.50
N VAL A 207 12.40 0.88 8.42
CA VAL A 207 11.06 0.42 8.17
C VAL A 207 10.06 1.49 8.62
N GLY A 208 9.15 1.87 7.73
CA GLY A 208 8.20 2.96 7.95
C GLY A 208 8.79 4.34 7.71
N GLY A 209 7.91 5.33 7.60
CA GLY A 209 8.26 6.72 7.32
C GLY A 209 7.07 7.64 7.46
N PRO A 210 7.25 8.96 7.25
CA PRO A 210 6.16 9.91 7.21
C PRO A 210 5.26 9.61 5.99
N LEU A 211 3.94 9.81 6.15
CA LEU A 211 2.95 9.40 5.13
C LEU A 211 2.76 10.43 4.01
N LEU A 212 3.17 11.70 4.22
CA LEU A 212 2.77 12.84 3.38
C LEU A 212 3.95 13.64 2.84
N THR A 213 5.15 13.09 2.88
CA THR A 213 6.34 13.72 2.30
C THR A 213 7.33 12.64 1.88
N GLU A 214 7.97 12.82 0.74
CA GLU A 214 9.05 11.99 0.22
C GLU A 214 10.44 12.40 0.75
N ALA A 215 10.56 13.54 1.42
CA ALA A 215 11.84 14.08 1.86
C ALA A 215 12.64 13.11 2.76
N PHE A 216 11.96 12.27 3.53
CA PHE A 216 12.58 11.24 4.36
C PHE A 216 13.26 10.15 3.53
N SER A 217 12.51 9.55 2.61
CA SER A 217 13.01 8.49 1.74
C SER A 217 14.04 8.98 0.74
N ASP A 218 13.89 10.21 0.22
CA ASP A 218 14.89 10.86 -0.62
C ASP A 218 16.23 11.01 0.10
N THR A 219 16.18 11.47 1.35
CA THR A 219 17.38 11.67 2.18
C THR A 219 18.01 10.32 2.56
N LEU A 220 17.22 9.29 2.91
CA LEU A 220 17.76 7.96 3.18
C LEU A 220 18.43 7.36 1.93
N ALA A 221 17.79 7.48 0.76
CA ALA A 221 18.37 6.99 -0.50
C ALA A 221 19.68 7.71 -0.84
N ALA A 222 19.75 9.04 -0.66
CA ALA A 222 20.98 9.82 -0.84
C ALA A 222 22.10 9.38 0.11
N ASN A 223 21.75 8.94 1.33
CA ASN A 223 22.68 8.40 2.32
C ASN A 223 22.91 6.89 2.18
N ARG A 224 22.38 6.24 1.13
CA ARG A 224 22.55 4.82 0.83
C ARG A 224 21.98 3.88 1.91
N VAL A 225 20.93 4.27 2.58
CA VAL A 225 20.22 3.48 3.58
C VAL A 225 18.95 2.86 2.93
N LEU A 226 18.76 1.56 3.08
CA LEU A 226 17.53 0.88 2.64
C LEU A 226 16.32 1.41 3.40
N CYS A 227 15.22 1.57 2.69
CA CYS A 227 13.98 2.12 3.20
C CYS A 227 12.80 1.26 2.72
N ILE A 228 12.07 0.68 3.65
CA ILE A 228 10.91 -0.18 3.37
C ILE A 228 9.64 0.52 3.85
N SER A 229 8.71 0.76 2.94
CA SER A 229 7.45 1.48 3.19
C SER A 229 7.64 2.88 3.78
N CYS A 230 8.62 3.60 3.26
CA CYS A 230 8.96 4.96 3.72
C CYS A 230 8.38 6.07 2.82
N GLY A 231 7.89 5.75 1.64
CA GLY A 231 7.38 6.73 0.67
C GLY A 231 6.24 6.16 -0.17
N PRO A 232 5.14 5.70 0.45
CA PRO A 232 4.06 5.03 -0.25
C PRO A 232 3.37 5.96 -1.25
N GLY A 233 2.92 5.37 -2.37
CA GLY A 233 2.09 6.07 -3.34
C GLY A 233 2.83 6.86 -4.41
N GLN A 234 4.13 6.72 -4.52
CA GLN A 234 4.92 7.37 -5.57
C GLN A 234 4.84 6.63 -6.91
N PRO A 235 5.07 7.30 -8.05
CA PRO A 235 5.07 6.65 -9.37
C PRO A 235 6.26 5.69 -9.51
N THR A 236 6.16 4.71 -10.43
CA THR A 236 7.21 3.70 -10.66
C THR A 236 8.57 4.32 -10.95
N SER A 237 8.63 5.37 -11.77
CA SER A 237 9.88 6.08 -12.10
C SER A 237 10.57 6.66 -10.87
N TRP A 238 9.79 7.13 -9.89
CA TRP A 238 10.35 7.67 -8.64
C TRP A 238 11.10 6.58 -7.82
N TYR A 239 10.55 5.34 -7.76
CA TYR A 239 11.24 4.22 -7.13
C TYR A 239 12.47 3.77 -7.93
N GLU A 240 12.37 3.75 -9.26
CA GLU A 240 13.49 3.40 -10.15
C GLU A 240 14.69 4.33 -9.98
N GLU A 241 14.44 5.64 -9.85
CA GLU A 241 15.47 6.66 -9.62
C GLU A 241 16.18 6.50 -8.26
N ARG A 242 15.52 5.87 -7.28
CA ARG A 242 16.04 5.65 -5.92
C ARG A 242 16.49 4.22 -5.67
N ALA A 243 16.42 3.39 -6.68
CA ALA A 243 16.91 2.03 -6.57
C ALA A 243 18.45 2.01 -6.27
N PRO A 244 18.92 1.11 -5.42
CA PRO A 244 18.20 -0.01 -4.79
C PRO A 244 17.65 0.29 -3.40
N TYR A 245 17.50 1.55 -3.00
CA TYR A 245 17.32 1.94 -1.60
C TYR A 245 15.87 2.04 -1.13
N VAL A 246 14.90 2.33 -2.01
CA VAL A 246 13.50 2.54 -1.59
C VAL A 246 12.58 1.45 -2.12
N TRP A 247 11.86 0.81 -1.21
CA TRP A 247 10.94 -0.29 -1.48
C TRP A 247 9.59 -0.07 -0.81
N ASP A 248 8.52 -0.47 -1.48
CA ASP A 248 7.18 -0.47 -0.91
C ASP A 248 6.48 -1.81 -1.19
N ILE A 249 5.68 -2.24 -0.22
CA ILE A 249 4.84 -3.43 -0.35
C ILE A 249 3.47 -3.12 -0.97
N ALA A 250 3.07 -1.85 -0.95
CA ALA A 250 1.83 -1.40 -1.54
C ALA A 250 1.97 -1.17 -3.04
N LYS A 251 0.90 -1.45 -3.77
CA LYS A 251 0.81 -1.05 -5.17
C LYS A 251 0.86 0.48 -5.29
N ASN A 252 1.67 0.99 -6.19
CA ASN A 252 1.63 2.40 -6.50
C ASN A 252 0.36 2.75 -7.34
N PRO A 253 0.02 4.04 -7.49
CA PRO A 253 -1.18 4.46 -8.24
C PRO A 253 -1.20 3.97 -9.69
N GLN A 254 -0.05 3.90 -10.36
CA GLN A 254 0.06 3.39 -11.73
C GLN A 254 -0.26 1.90 -11.80
N GLN A 255 0.36 1.09 -10.94
CA GLN A 255 0.09 -0.35 -10.84
C GLN A 255 -1.38 -0.62 -10.47
N ASN A 256 -1.95 0.21 -9.58
CA ASN A 256 -3.35 0.09 -9.23
C ASN A 256 -4.27 0.33 -10.44
N LEU A 257 -4.04 1.39 -11.21
CA LEU A 257 -4.84 1.68 -12.40
C LEU A 257 -4.67 0.64 -13.50
N MET A 258 -3.47 0.05 -13.66
CA MET A 258 -3.27 -1.09 -14.56
C MET A 258 -4.17 -2.28 -14.19
N LEU A 259 -4.22 -2.65 -12.92
CA LEU A 259 -5.10 -3.73 -12.45
C LEU A 259 -6.58 -3.40 -12.60
N VAL A 260 -6.96 -2.14 -12.39
CA VAL A 260 -8.32 -1.68 -12.63
C VAL A 260 -8.68 -1.74 -14.11
N ALA A 261 -7.79 -1.32 -15.01
CA ALA A 261 -8.00 -1.41 -16.45
C ALA A 261 -8.20 -2.88 -16.88
N GLU A 262 -7.33 -3.77 -16.41
CA GLU A 262 -7.46 -5.22 -16.64
C GLU A 262 -8.82 -5.76 -16.15
N TYR A 263 -9.24 -5.37 -14.94
CA TYR A 263 -10.54 -5.76 -14.41
C TYR A 263 -11.69 -5.25 -15.29
N VAL A 264 -11.65 -3.98 -15.69
CA VAL A 264 -12.68 -3.37 -16.54
C VAL A 264 -12.74 -4.10 -17.89
N VAL A 265 -11.61 -4.29 -18.55
CA VAL A 265 -11.54 -4.99 -19.85
C VAL A 265 -12.05 -6.43 -19.74
N LYS A 266 -11.52 -7.22 -18.80
CA LYS A 266 -11.81 -8.65 -18.72
C LYS A 266 -13.18 -8.97 -18.10
N ARG A 267 -13.70 -8.11 -17.24
CA ARG A 267 -14.91 -8.42 -16.45
C ARG A 267 -16.12 -7.53 -16.77
N LEU A 268 -15.91 -6.33 -17.29
CA LEU A 268 -16.97 -5.36 -17.52
C LEU A 268 -17.21 -5.06 -19.00
N GLY A 269 -16.17 -4.96 -19.80
CA GLY A 269 -16.24 -4.65 -21.22
C GLY A 269 -17.15 -5.62 -21.98
N GLY A 270 -18.03 -5.07 -22.86
CA GLY A 270 -18.96 -5.84 -23.66
C GLY A 270 -20.05 -6.60 -22.88
N ARG A 271 -20.16 -6.39 -21.57
CA ARG A 271 -21.16 -7.08 -20.71
C ARG A 271 -22.25 -6.11 -20.23
N PRO A 272 -23.50 -6.57 -20.00
CA PRO A 272 -24.57 -5.71 -19.54
C PRO A 272 -24.33 -5.24 -18.08
N ALA A 273 -24.84 -4.06 -17.76
CA ALA A 273 -24.89 -3.54 -16.40
C ALA A 273 -25.87 -4.36 -15.55
N VAL A 274 -25.42 -4.87 -14.40
CA VAL A 274 -26.22 -5.78 -13.57
C VAL A 274 -26.61 -5.18 -12.22
N TYR A 275 -25.83 -4.21 -11.72
CA TYR A 275 -26.03 -3.59 -10.40
C TYR A 275 -26.77 -2.24 -10.47
N GLY A 276 -26.92 -1.64 -11.65
CA GLY A 276 -27.62 -0.37 -11.84
C GLY A 276 -29.07 -0.39 -11.43
N GLY A 277 -29.70 0.79 -11.31
CA GLY A 277 -31.12 0.96 -11.09
C GLY A 277 -31.99 0.41 -12.25
N GLU A 278 -33.31 0.45 -12.10
CA GLU A 278 -34.26 -0.16 -13.04
C GLU A 278 -34.05 0.33 -14.49
N GLY A 279 -33.80 1.62 -14.69
CA GLY A 279 -33.56 2.22 -16.02
C GLY A 279 -32.17 1.94 -16.63
N VAL A 280 -31.27 1.27 -15.89
CA VAL A 280 -29.89 0.98 -16.29
C VAL A 280 -29.63 -0.52 -16.40
N ARG A 281 -30.23 -1.28 -15.50
CA ARG A 281 -30.01 -2.74 -15.40
C ARG A 281 -30.35 -3.47 -16.70
N GLY A 282 -29.43 -4.32 -17.13
CA GLY A 282 -29.56 -5.14 -18.34
C GLY A 282 -29.18 -4.43 -19.64
N ARG A 283 -28.91 -3.12 -19.59
CA ARG A 283 -28.39 -2.38 -20.75
C ARG A 283 -26.93 -2.71 -20.95
N GLU A 284 -26.45 -2.59 -22.16
CA GLU A 284 -25.01 -2.62 -22.47
C GLU A 284 -24.26 -1.59 -21.66
N ARG A 285 -23.10 -1.96 -21.11
CA ARG A 285 -22.28 -1.03 -20.34
C ARG A 285 -21.73 0.07 -21.21
N ARG A 286 -22.12 1.29 -20.86
CA ARG A 286 -21.56 2.52 -21.39
C ARG A 286 -20.83 3.21 -20.24
N LEU A 287 -19.50 3.30 -20.34
CA LEU A 287 -18.63 3.72 -19.26
C LEU A 287 -18.46 5.24 -19.23
N GLY A 288 -18.62 5.82 -18.05
CA GLY A 288 -18.22 7.18 -17.73
C GLY A 288 -17.08 7.15 -16.70
N TYR A 289 -16.19 8.14 -16.73
CA TYR A 289 -15.07 8.21 -15.82
C TYR A 289 -15.00 9.57 -15.12
N VAL A 290 -15.02 9.55 -13.79
CA VAL A 290 -14.80 10.73 -12.94
C VAL A 290 -13.47 10.56 -12.22
N TYR A 291 -12.60 11.57 -12.30
CA TYR A 291 -11.27 11.50 -11.71
C TYR A 291 -10.78 12.83 -11.15
N LEU A 292 -9.90 12.74 -10.14
CA LEU A 292 -9.18 13.87 -9.59
C LEU A 292 -8.03 14.25 -10.53
N SER A 293 -7.97 15.51 -10.94
CA SER A 293 -6.95 16.07 -11.82
C SER A 293 -6.31 17.27 -11.14
N SER A 294 -5.50 17.02 -10.12
CA SER A 294 -4.89 18.08 -9.30
C SER A 294 -3.44 18.37 -9.69
N THR A 295 -2.80 17.48 -10.44
CA THR A 295 -1.39 17.59 -10.81
C THR A 295 -1.12 17.04 -12.22
N PRO A 296 0.03 17.38 -12.85
CA PRO A 296 0.45 16.75 -14.10
C PRO A 296 0.55 15.23 -14.03
N GLN A 297 0.91 14.68 -12.87
CA GLN A 297 1.01 13.23 -12.63
C GLN A 297 -0.36 12.56 -12.68
N THR A 298 -1.40 13.16 -12.12
CA THR A 298 -2.77 12.62 -12.21
C THR A 298 -3.25 12.57 -13.64
N GLU A 299 -2.91 13.56 -14.46
CA GLU A 299 -3.20 13.54 -15.89
C GLU A 299 -2.41 12.46 -16.65
N GLN A 300 -1.17 12.21 -16.28
CA GLN A 300 -0.38 11.12 -16.86
C GLN A 300 -0.99 9.74 -16.50
N LEU A 301 -1.37 9.54 -15.24
CA LEU A 301 -2.04 8.33 -14.80
C LEU A 301 -3.37 8.10 -15.53
N ARG A 302 -4.17 9.15 -15.70
CA ARG A 302 -5.41 9.10 -16.48
C ARG A 302 -5.16 8.64 -17.93
N ARG A 303 -4.21 9.28 -18.63
CA ARG A 303 -3.89 8.93 -20.02
C ARG A 303 -3.41 7.47 -20.14
N GLY A 304 -2.59 7.02 -19.19
CA GLY A 304 -2.14 5.63 -19.16
C GLY A 304 -3.30 4.64 -18.93
N PHE A 305 -4.24 5.01 -18.07
CA PHE A 305 -5.43 4.21 -17.81
C PHE A 305 -6.35 4.13 -19.04
N GLU A 306 -6.63 5.27 -19.68
CA GLU A 306 -7.46 5.32 -20.90
C GLU A 306 -6.82 4.50 -22.04
N ALA A 307 -5.50 4.67 -22.27
CA ALA A 307 -4.80 3.91 -23.29
C ALA A 307 -4.90 2.39 -23.09
N GLN A 308 -4.83 1.92 -21.85
CA GLN A 308 -4.99 0.49 -21.54
C GLN A 308 -6.43 -0.01 -21.75
N LEU A 309 -7.43 0.82 -21.47
CA LEU A 309 -8.82 0.48 -21.78
C LEU A 309 -9.04 0.37 -23.29
N GLU A 310 -8.53 1.35 -24.05
CA GLU A 310 -8.62 1.36 -25.52
C GLU A 310 -7.91 0.15 -26.16
N GLU A 311 -6.70 -0.18 -25.69
CA GLU A 311 -5.97 -1.39 -26.12
C GLU A 311 -6.77 -2.66 -25.85
N GLY A 312 -7.51 -2.68 -24.73
CA GLY A 312 -8.44 -3.77 -24.40
C GLY A 312 -9.79 -3.71 -25.11
N GLY A 313 -10.00 -2.78 -26.04
CA GLY A 313 -11.25 -2.62 -26.79
C GLY A 313 -12.41 -2.01 -25.99
N VAL A 314 -12.09 -1.27 -24.93
CA VAL A 314 -13.08 -0.60 -24.07
C VAL A 314 -12.91 0.92 -24.17
N GLU A 315 -13.98 1.61 -24.58
CA GLU A 315 -14.00 3.06 -24.72
C GLU A 315 -14.73 3.73 -23.55
N LEU A 316 -14.24 4.88 -23.12
CA LEU A 316 -14.93 5.77 -22.19
C LEU A 316 -15.84 6.71 -23.00
N ALA A 317 -17.14 6.63 -22.76
CA ALA A 317 -18.10 7.44 -23.48
C ALA A 317 -18.17 8.90 -22.97
N GLU A 318 -17.84 9.12 -21.71
CA GLU A 318 -17.78 10.42 -21.07
C GLU A 318 -16.70 10.45 -19.99
N THR A 319 -16.01 11.57 -19.86
CA THR A 319 -15.05 11.82 -18.79
C THR A 319 -15.33 13.15 -18.09
N ALA A 320 -15.09 13.21 -16.80
CA ALA A 320 -15.18 14.42 -16.00
C ALA A 320 -14.04 14.48 -14.99
N SER A 321 -13.33 15.59 -14.98
CA SER A 321 -12.29 15.88 -13.99
C SER A 321 -12.74 16.89 -12.96
N TYR A 322 -12.12 16.86 -11.81
CA TYR A 322 -12.19 17.91 -10.79
C TYR A 322 -10.82 18.08 -10.13
N GLU A 323 -10.54 19.29 -9.66
CA GLU A 323 -9.24 19.63 -9.06
C GLU A 323 -9.32 19.74 -7.53
N ASP A 324 -10.51 20.08 -7.01
CA ASP A 324 -10.75 20.31 -5.59
C ASP A 324 -11.88 19.41 -5.08
N PRO A 325 -11.59 18.51 -4.12
CA PRO A 325 -12.57 17.62 -3.50
C PRO A 325 -13.75 18.31 -2.83
N VAL A 326 -13.58 19.56 -2.39
CA VAL A 326 -14.66 20.33 -1.75
C VAL A 326 -15.45 21.10 -2.79
N ALA A 327 -14.77 21.70 -3.76
CA ALA A 327 -15.40 22.51 -4.81
C ALA A 327 -16.23 21.67 -5.79
N ILE A 328 -16.00 20.36 -5.90
CA ILE A 328 -16.79 19.46 -6.78
C ILE A 328 -18.28 19.51 -6.48
N ALA A 329 -18.68 19.80 -5.24
CA ALA A 329 -20.08 19.89 -4.85
C ALA A 329 -20.88 20.87 -5.72
N ALA A 330 -20.26 21.96 -6.18
CA ALA A 330 -20.89 22.92 -7.09
C ALA A 330 -21.11 22.38 -8.52
N ARG A 331 -20.33 21.39 -8.95
CA ARG A 331 -20.36 20.83 -10.30
C ARG A 331 -20.97 19.41 -10.38
N ALA A 332 -21.18 18.78 -9.25
CA ALA A 332 -21.66 17.40 -9.19
C ALA A 332 -22.98 17.21 -9.95
N GLY A 333 -23.91 18.19 -9.84
CA GLY A 333 -25.18 18.17 -10.57
C GLY A 333 -25.01 18.20 -12.08
N GLU A 334 -24.12 19.06 -12.59
CA GLU A 334 -23.79 19.16 -14.01
C GLU A 334 -23.14 17.87 -14.54
N ILE A 335 -22.16 17.33 -13.80
CA ILE A 335 -21.45 16.11 -14.18
C ILE A 335 -22.43 14.93 -14.27
N MET A 336 -23.28 14.75 -13.27
CA MET A 336 -24.25 13.64 -13.27
C MET A 336 -25.33 13.80 -14.33
N ALA A 337 -25.79 15.03 -14.62
CA ALA A 337 -26.72 15.29 -15.71
C ALA A 337 -26.12 14.93 -17.07
N ARG A 338 -24.88 15.36 -17.33
CA ARG A 338 -24.18 15.03 -18.56
C ARG A 338 -24.01 13.51 -18.74
N PHE A 339 -23.64 12.80 -17.68
CA PHE A 339 -23.49 11.35 -17.71
C PHE A 339 -24.84 10.64 -17.96
N ARG A 340 -25.91 11.08 -17.30
CA ARG A 340 -27.25 10.57 -17.54
C ARG A 340 -27.68 10.77 -19.00
N ASP A 341 -27.52 11.99 -19.53
CA ASP A 341 -27.94 12.39 -20.87
C ASP A 341 -27.10 11.70 -21.96
N ALA A 342 -25.83 11.40 -21.68
CA ALA A 342 -24.99 10.56 -22.51
C ALA A 342 -25.31 9.06 -22.40
N GLY A 343 -26.27 8.68 -21.57
CA GLY A 343 -26.71 7.30 -21.40
C GLY A 343 -25.68 6.41 -20.69
N ILE A 344 -24.82 6.98 -19.85
CA ILE A 344 -23.88 6.22 -19.04
C ILE A 344 -24.62 5.24 -18.14
N THR A 345 -24.12 4.01 -18.09
CA THR A 345 -24.68 2.95 -17.23
C THR A 345 -23.77 2.62 -16.05
N THR A 346 -22.48 2.89 -16.20
CA THR A 346 -21.45 2.52 -15.24
C THR A 346 -20.45 3.65 -15.09
N VAL A 347 -20.28 4.15 -13.87
CA VAL A 347 -19.35 5.24 -13.53
C VAL A 347 -18.10 4.65 -12.87
N LEU A 348 -16.96 4.80 -13.53
CA LEU A 348 -15.64 4.56 -12.92
C LEU A 348 -15.26 5.77 -12.10
N TYR A 349 -14.74 5.57 -10.90
CA TYR A 349 -14.30 6.65 -10.03
C TYR A 349 -12.88 6.45 -9.52
N THR A 350 -12.00 7.43 -9.77
CA THR A 350 -10.65 7.51 -9.21
C THR A 350 -10.42 8.86 -8.60
N GLY A 351 -10.17 8.91 -7.30
CA GLY A 351 -9.95 10.18 -6.62
C GLY A 351 -10.00 10.07 -5.10
N ASP A 352 -10.29 11.18 -4.47
CA ASP A 352 -10.41 11.33 -3.03
C ASP A 352 -11.72 10.73 -2.45
N PRO A 353 -11.81 10.53 -1.12
CA PRO A 353 -12.99 9.94 -0.51
C PRO A 353 -14.12 10.95 -0.22
N LEU A 354 -14.01 12.21 -0.62
CA LEU A 354 -15.02 13.24 -0.34
C LEU A 354 -15.93 13.49 -1.53
N ALA A 355 -15.38 13.54 -2.73
CA ALA A 355 -16.13 13.84 -3.95
C ALA A 355 -17.33 12.88 -4.19
N PRO A 356 -17.27 11.58 -3.89
CA PRO A 356 -18.41 10.69 -4.05
C PRO A 356 -19.65 11.11 -3.25
N GLN A 357 -19.47 11.85 -2.13
CA GLN A 357 -20.61 12.33 -1.36
C GLN A 357 -21.51 13.28 -2.17
N ALA A 358 -20.89 14.23 -2.89
CA ALA A 358 -21.62 15.16 -3.74
C ALA A 358 -22.16 14.50 -5.03
N LEU A 359 -21.31 13.68 -5.66
CA LEU A 359 -21.67 12.99 -6.91
C LEU A 359 -22.84 12.03 -6.74
N THR A 360 -22.79 11.18 -5.70
CA THR A 360 -23.87 10.22 -5.43
C THR A 360 -25.18 10.88 -5.06
N ARG A 361 -25.14 11.96 -4.27
CA ARG A 361 -26.34 12.77 -3.95
C ARG A 361 -26.93 13.37 -5.21
N ALA A 362 -26.12 14.02 -6.04
CA ALA A 362 -26.57 14.63 -7.29
C ALA A 362 -27.18 13.59 -8.26
N ALA A 363 -26.63 12.39 -8.32
CA ALA A 363 -27.19 11.31 -9.14
C ALA A 363 -28.58 10.89 -8.63
N THR A 364 -28.76 10.74 -7.32
CA THR A 364 -30.06 10.40 -6.70
C THR A 364 -31.11 11.49 -6.92
N GLU A 365 -30.75 12.77 -6.73
CA GLU A 365 -31.63 13.91 -6.96
C GLU A 365 -32.15 13.98 -8.41
N GLN A 366 -31.37 13.44 -9.36
CA GLN A 366 -31.73 13.39 -10.78
C GLN A 366 -32.40 12.07 -11.20
N GLY A 367 -32.65 11.15 -10.26
CA GLY A 367 -33.20 9.84 -10.58
C GLY A 367 -32.26 8.98 -11.44
N PHE A 368 -30.97 9.29 -11.47
CA PHE A 368 -29.96 8.58 -12.21
C PHE A 368 -29.24 7.58 -11.29
N PHE A 369 -29.40 6.28 -11.56
CA PHE A 369 -28.88 5.19 -10.74
C PHE A 369 -27.93 4.27 -11.52
N PRO A 370 -26.71 4.75 -11.88
CA PRO A 370 -25.73 3.92 -12.55
C PRO A 370 -25.12 2.88 -11.60
N GLU A 371 -24.33 1.98 -12.15
CA GLU A 371 -23.33 1.23 -11.37
C GLU A 371 -22.18 2.17 -11.01
N TRP A 372 -21.57 1.94 -9.84
CA TRP A 372 -20.34 2.62 -9.44
C TRP A 372 -19.21 1.62 -9.35
N VAL A 373 -18.16 1.84 -10.13
CA VAL A 373 -16.93 1.04 -10.04
C VAL A 373 -15.90 1.80 -9.24
N ILE A 374 -15.64 1.30 -8.04
CA ILE A 374 -14.54 1.78 -7.19
C ILE A 374 -13.23 1.19 -7.69
N THR A 375 -12.19 2.00 -7.63
CA THR A 375 -10.87 1.65 -8.18
C THR A 375 -9.83 1.40 -7.11
N GLY A 376 -10.24 1.25 -5.84
CA GLY A 376 -9.33 1.09 -4.71
C GLY A 376 -8.51 2.35 -4.40
N SER A 377 -8.96 3.52 -4.87
CA SER A 377 -8.27 4.79 -4.60
C SER A 377 -8.65 5.37 -3.25
N SER A 378 -7.68 5.92 -2.55
CA SER A 378 -7.82 6.83 -1.39
C SER A 378 -9.01 6.55 -0.46
N LEU A 379 -9.09 5.36 0.15
CA LEU A 379 -10.10 5.00 1.17
C LEU A 379 -11.57 5.01 0.72
N VAL A 380 -11.86 5.20 -0.57
CA VAL A 380 -13.22 5.21 -1.12
C VAL A 380 -13.97 3.89 -0.85
N ASP A 381 -13.23 2.80 -0.76
CA ASP A 381 -13.69 1.45 -0.48
C ASP A 381 -13.81 1.12 1.02
N THR A 382 -13.66 2.12 1.89
CA THR A 382 -13.80 1.95 3.34
C THR A 382 -15.22 2.21 3.83
N THR A 383 -15.60 1.54 4.91
CA THR A 383 -16.89 1.75 5.57
C THR A 383 -17.02 3.17 6.14
N ILE A 384 -15.90 3.79 6.54
CA ILE A 384 -15.87 5.13 7.13
C ILE A 384 -16.43 6.15 6.15
N PHE A 385 -15.90 6.15 4.92
CA PHE A 385 -16.36 7.07 3.90
C PHE A 385 -17.63 6.58 3.20
N GLY A 386 -17.76 5.30 2.94
CA GLY A 386 -18.96 4.72 2.31
C GLY A 386 -20.29 5.04 3.04
N ARG A 387 -20.23 5.25 4.37
CA ARG A 387 -21.41 5.69 5.17
C ARG A 387 -21.81 7.14 4.92
N THR A 388 -20.93 7.96 4.34
CA THR A 388 -21.19 9.37 4.05
C THR A 388 -21.79 9.58 2.66
N TYR A 389 -21.76 8.56 1.81
CA TYR A 389 -22.31 8.59 0.46
C TYR A 389 -23.79 8.26 0.44
N ASP A 390 -24.48 8.62 -0.64
CA ASP A 390 -25.88 8.26 -0.80
C ASP A 390 -26.05 6.75 -0.84
N GLU A 391 -26.82 6.20 0.09
CA GLU A 391 -26.98 4.75 0.25
C GLU A 391 -27.64 4.09 -0.98
N GLN A 392 -28.59 4.78 -1.63
CA GLN A 392 -29.27 4.25 -2.81
C GLN A 392 -28.31 4.09 -3.98
N GLN A 393 -27.29 4.91 -4.05
CA GLN A 393 -26.20 4.83 -5.04
C GLN A 393 -25.16 3.80 -4.61
N TRP A 394 -24.63 3.94 -3.37
CA TRP A 394 -23.45 3.20 -2.96
C TRP A 394 -23.68 1.70 -2.76
N ARG A 395 -24.90 1.26 -2.50
CA ARG A 395 -25.27 -0.16 -2.53
C ARG A 395 -25.11 -0.82 -3.92
N ARG A 396 -24.87 -0.03 -4.96
CA ARG A 396 -24.61 -0.45 -6.33
C ARG A 396 -23.14 -0.35 -6.70
N ALA A 397 -22.28 0.00 -5.72
CA ALA A 397 -20.85 0.11 -5.91
C ALA A 397 -20.17 -1.26 -5.78
N PHE A 398 -19.21 -1.48 -6.64
CA PHE A 398 -18.37 -2.68 -6.64
C PHE A 398 -17.04 -2.34 -7.33
N GLY A 399 -16.07 -3.24 -7.26
CA GLY A 399 -14.79 -3.05 -7.95
C GLY A 399 -13.61 -3.62 -7.18
N PRO A 400 -12.40 -3.43 -7.69
CA PRO A 400 -11.17 -3.80 -7.00
C PRO A 400 -10.98 -2.97 -5.73
N SER A 401 -10.42 -3.58 -4.70
CA SER A 401 -10.04 -2.92 -3.46
C SER A 401 -8.56 -3.19 -3.15
N ASN A 402 -7.89 -2.23 -2.54
CA ASN A 402 -6.56 -2.41 -1.97
C ASN A 402 -6.61 -2.92 -0.52
N LEU A 403 -7.81 -3.02 0.05
CA LEU A 403 -8.01 -3.54 1.38
C LEU A 403 -8.05 -5.07 1.37
N PHE A 404 -7.48 -5.67 2.40
CA PHE A 404 -7.59 -7.11 2.62
C PHE A 404 -9.04 -7.53 2.85
N ALA A 405 -9.36 -8.79 2.53
CA ALA A 405 -10.62 -9.38 2.90
C ALA A 405 -10.85 -9.23 4.42
N ARG A 406 -12.03 -8.81 4.81
CA ARG A 406 -12.39 -8.61 6.22
C ARG A 406 -12.63 -9.97 6.88
N VAL A 407 -11.55 -10.52 7.40
CA VAL A 407 -11.61 -11.69 8.29
C VAL A 407 -11.34 -11.22 9.72
N SER A 408 -11.88 -11.94 10.68
CA SER A 408 -11.59 -11.66 12.09
C SER A 408 -10.08 -11.78 12.34
N PRO A 409 -9.43 -10.78 12.96
CA PRO A 409 -8.01 -10.88 13.35
C PRO A 409 -7.70 -12.07 14.26
N GLU A 410 -8.74 -12.70 14.82
CA GLU A 410 -8.61 -13.87 15.69
C GLU A 410 -8.41 -15.19 14.92
N VAL A 411 -8.77 -15.22 13.63
CA VAL A 411 -8.75 -16.45 12.84
C VAL A 411 -7.82 -16.40 11.64
N ALA A 412 -7.32 -15.23 11.25
CA ALA A 412 -6.43 -15.09 10.11
C ALA A 412 -5.53 -13.85 10.18
N GLY A 413 -4.47 -13.85 9.38
CA GLY A 413 -3.57 -12.73 9.21
C GLY A 413 -2.66 -12.44 10.40
N SER A 414 -2.25 -11.18 10.51
CA SER A 414 -1.26 -10.73 11.50
C SER A 414 -1.70 -10.95 12.95
N GLY A 415 -2.95 -10.67 13.26
CA GLY A 415 -3.50 -10.87 14.62
C GLY A 415 -3.53 -12.34 15.04
N TYR A 416 -3.82 -13.24 14.09
CA TYR A 416 -3.78 -14.68 14.34
C TYR A 416 -2.34 -15.17 14.55
N LEU A 417 -1.40 -14.80 13.70
CA LEU A 417 0.02 -15.17 13.84
C LEU A 417 0.58 -14.73 15.19
N TYR A 418 0.33 -13.47 15.57
CA TYR A 418 0.81 -12.94 16.84
C TYR A 418 0.26 -13.73 18.05
N ARG A 419 -1.06 -13.96 18.07
CA ARG A 419 -1.72 -14.73 19.13
C ARG A 419 -1.26 -16.19 19.17
N TRP A 420 -1.06 -16.80 18.01
CA TRP A 420 -0.58 -18.17 17.92
C TRP A 420 0.77 -18.35 18.63
N TRP A 421 1.65 -17.34 18.54
CA TRP A 421 2.97 -17.38 19.16
C TRP A 421 2.96 -16.91 20.61
N HIS A 422 2.42 -15.72 20.88
CA HIS A 422 2.47 -15.05 22.19
C HIS A 422 1.30 -15.43 23.12
N GLY A 423 0.23 -16.07 22.64
CA GLY A 423 -0.97 -16.38 23.41
C GLY A 423 -1.93 -15.20 23.60
N GLU A 424 -1.57 -14.01 23.17
CA GLU A 424 -2.33 -12.76 23.31
C GLU A 424 -2.36 -11.96 22.00
N PRO A 425 -3.34 -11.05 21.81
CA PRO A 425 -3.39 -10.21 20.61
C PRO A 425 -2.21 -9.22 20.56
N PRO A 426 -1.85 -8.74 19.34
CA PRO A 426 -0.81 -7.73 19.21
C PRO A 426 -1.18 -6.46 19.96
N PRO A 427 -0.20 -5.76 20.58
CA PRO A 427 -0.42 -4.50 21.29
C PRO A 427 -1.03 -3.39 20.43
N ALA A 428 -0.64 -3.31 19.14
CA ALA A 428 -1.17 -2.36 18.20
C ALA A 428 -2.32 -2.95 17.36
N GLN A 429 -3.36 -2.16 17.14
CA GLN A 429 -4.49 -2.48 16.26
C GLN A 429 -4.09 -2.53 14.78
N GLN A 430 -3.04 -1.79 14.39
CA GLN A 430 -2.52 -1.72 13.03
C GLN A 430 -1.52 -2.85 12.68
N SER A 431 -1.55 -3.96 13.38
CA SER A 431 -0.65 -5.11 13.16
C SER A 431 -0.63 -5.61 11.70
N ALA A 432 -1.75 -5.45 10.97
CA ALA A 432 -1.86 -5.78 9.56
C ALA A 432 -1.01 -4.89 8.62
N LEU A 433 -0.60 -3.72 9.07
CA LEU A 433 0.32 -2.83 8.36
C LEU A 433 1.78 -3.09 8.75
N ILE A 434 2.00 -3.62 9.96
CA ILE A 434 3.34 -3.87 10.52
C ILE A 434 3.96 -5.15 9.95
N LEU A 435 3.21 -6.26 10.03
CA LEU A 435 3.72 -7.58 9.65
C LEU A 435 4.28 -7.64 8.22
N PRO A 436 3.60 -7.14 7.17
CA PRO A 436 4.09 -7.25 5.80
C PRO A 436 5.44 -6.56 5.57
N ASN A 437 5.73 -5.48 6.28
CA ASN A 437 7.01 -4.78 6.18
C ASN A 437 8.16 -5.66 6.68
N LEU A 438 7.99 -6.30 7.82
CA LEU A 438 8.97 -7.24 8.35
C LEU A 438 9.04 -8.52 7.50
N GLN A 439 7.91 -9.01 6.98
CA GLN A 439 7.92 -10.16 6.09
C GLN A 439 8.73 -9.91 4.82
N LEU A 440 8.61 -8.73 4.21
CA LEU A 440 9.45 -8.37 3.06
C LEU A 440 10.92 -8.35 3.46
N LEU A 441 11.26 -7.70 4.58
CA LEU A 441 12.65 -7.63 5.07
C LEU A 441 13.22 -9.05 5.23
N TYR A 442 12.57 -9.90 6.01
CA TYR A 442 13.07 -11.25 6.29
C TYR A 442 13.11 -12.15 5.06
N ALA A 443 12.09 -12.07 4.19
CA ALA A 443 12.07 -12.84 2.96
C ALA A 443 13.25 -12.48 2.04
N VAL A 444 13.65 -11.21 2.02
CA VAL A 444 14.79 -10.79 1.24
C VAL A 444 16.11 -11.10 1.95
N LEU A 445 16.20 -10.96 3.28
CA LEU A 445 17.41 -11.32 4.04
C LEU A 445 17.80 -12.79 3.82
N GLN A 446 16.82 -13.72 3.91
CA GLN A 446 17.13 -15.13 3.70
C GLN A 446 17.54 -15.48 2.27
N GLY A 447 17.08 -14.74 1.28
CA GLY A 447 17.49 -14.93 -0.12
C GLY A 447 18.75 -14.13 -0.52
N ALA A 448 19.18 -13.18 0.31
CA ALA A 448 20.37 -12.37 0.04
C ALA A 448 21.69 -13.08 0.41
N GLY A 449 21.64 -14.09 1.25
CA GLY A 449 22.83 -14.82 1.64
C GLY A 449 23.67 -14.10 2.70
N THR A 450 24.94 -14.47 2.74
CA THR A 450 25.89 -13.96 3.74
C THR A 450 26.38 -12.53 3.46
N GLU A 451 26.49 -12.15 2.20
CA GLU A 451 26.94 -10.82 1.77
C GLU A 451 25.75 -9.86 1.60
N LEU A 452 25.30 -9.28 2.70
CA LEU A 452 24.23 -8.30 2.65
C LEU A 452 24.71 -6.97 2.06
N SER A 453 23.98 -6.47 1.05
CA SER A 453 24.14 -5.12 0.51
C SER A 453 22.80 -4.65 -0.07
N PRO A 454 22.56 -3.34 -0.27
CA PRO A 454 21.37 -2.85 -0.94
C PRO A 454 21.20 -3.42 -2.36
N GLU A 455 22.28 -3.63 -3.09
CA GLU A 455 22.31 -4.22 -4.42
C GLU A 455 21.90 -5.70 -4.38
N GLN A 456 22.39 -6.46 -3.39
CA GLN A 456 22.01 -7.85 -3.21
C GLN A 456 20.56 -7.96 -2.75
N PHE A 457 20.09 -7.07 -1.88
CA PHE A 457 18.68 -6.95 -1.49
C PHE A 457 17.80 -6.80 -2.74
N ARG A 458 18.14 -5.89 -3.66
CA ARG A 458 17.43 -5.70 -4.92
C ARG A 458 17.42 -6.96 -5.79
N ARG A 459 18.58 -7.60 -5.97
CA ARG A 459 18.66 -8.82 -6.80
C ARG A 459 17.75 -9.90 -6.25
N THR A 460 17.76 -10.09 -4.94
CA THR A 460 16.96 -11.12 -4.28
C THR A 460 15.46 -10.92 -4.46
N ILE A 461 14.95 -9.68 -4.37
CA ILE A 461 13.52 -9.39 -4.57
C ILE A 461 13.02 -9.93 -5.93
N PHE A 462 13.87 -9.87 -6.97
CA PHE A 462 13.52 -10.29 -8.33
C PHE A 462 13.90 -11.74 -8.66
N ALA A 463 14.81 -12.33 -7.90
CA ALA A 463 15.35 -13.67 -8.17
C ALA A 463 14.70 -14.77 -7.31
N ALA A 464 14.19 -14.43 -6.13
CA ALA A 464 13.68 -15.42 -5.18
C ALA A 464 12.16 -15.58 -5.31
N ASP A 465 11.71 -16.84 -5.40
CA ASP A 465 10.32 -17.19 -5.09
C ASP A 465 10.14 -17.12 -3.57
N ILE A 466 9.63 -15.97 -3.12
CA ILE A 466 9.48 -15.67 -1.68
C ILE A 466 8.43 -16.56 -1.02
N VAL A 467 7.41 -16.99 -1.77
CA VAL A 467 6.32 -17.83 -1.28
C VAL A 467 6.05 -19.01 -2.20
N ARG A 468 5.69 -20.16 -1.63
CA ARG A 468 5.22 -21.31 -2.39
C ARG A 468 3.70 -21.40 -2.38
N GLY A 469 3.17 -21.76 -3.53
CA GLY A 469 1.75 -21.91 -3.76
C GLY A 469 1.05 -20.59 -4.08
N SER A 470 0.22 -20.62 -5.10
CA SER A 470 -0.65 -19.50 -5.44
C SER A 470 -1.84 -19.49 -4.48
N VAL A 471 -2.10 -18.36 -3.84
CA VAL A 471 -3.37 -18.14 -3.10
C VAL A 471 -4.55 -18.09 -4.07
N ILE A 472 -4.24 -17.88 -5.33
CA ILE A 472 -5.19 -17.91 -6.44
C ILE A 472 -4.76 -19.08 -7.32
N ALA A 473 -5.09 -20.28 -6.88
CA ALA A 473 -5.14 -21.39 -7.81
C ALA A 473 -6.14 -21.04 -8.92
N PRO A 474 -5.82 -21.29 -10.16
CA PRO A 474 -6.72 -20.99 -11.27
C PRO A 474 -8.05 -21.70 -11.15
#